data_6cd1a281593eaead8adba010df56bba6
#
_entry.id   6cd1a281593eaead8adba010df56bba6
#
_cell.length_a   1.000
_cell.length_b   1.000
_cell.length_c   1.000
_cell.angle_alpha   90.00
_cell.angle_beta   90.00
_cell.angle_gamma   90.00
#
_symmetry.space_group_name_H-M   'P 1'
#
loop_
_entity.id
_entity.type
_entity.pdbx_description
1 polymer ?
#
loop_
_entity_poly.entity_id
_entity_poly.type
_entity_poly.pdbx_seq_one_letter_code
_entity_poly.pdbx_strand_id
1 'polypeptide(L)'
;MPTKMNTEYSGLPPAPGMRIGMLTPSSNTVLEPLTNALMAPLAGQVSAHFGRFRVTHISLGATSNQQFSLDPILDAADLLADAYPDVIAWNGTSASWLGFASDDRLCAAITERTGVRASSTIVALNRLLRLMDVRKLGLVTPYTQDVQHRIMRNYSDIGIETVSEAHCDLTENFAFCRVTEDRIAQMCRKVAQAKPDAIAIVCTNMRGPMIVSELEAELGIPILDSVAVTLWGCLTTIGADMSSLSSSGRLFMVREHFDA
;
A
#
# COMPACT_ATOMS: atom_id res chain seq x y z
N MET A 1 -23.02 0.49 -13.86
CA MET A 1 -24.40 0.79 -13.42
C MET A 1 -24.34 0.97 -11.92
N PRO A 2 -24.96 1.96 -11.29
CA PRO A 2 -24.95 2.04 -9.84
C PRO A 2 -25.66 0.79 -9.29
N THR A 3 -25.01 0.09 -8.38
CA THR A 3 -25.53 -1.07 -7.69
C THR A 3 -26.89 -0.71 -7.10
N LYS A 4 -27.94 -1.42 -7.47
CA LYS A 4 -29.28 -1.22 -6.93
C LYS A 4 -29.19 -1.40 -5.41
N MET A 5 -29.24 -0.30 -4.67
CA MET A 5 -29.48 -0.34 -3.22
C MET A 5 -30.73 -1.19 -2.99
N ASN A 6 -30.58 -2.27 -2.21
CA ASN A 6 -31.64 -3.20 -1.90
C ASN A 6 -32.78 -2.39 -1.24
N THR A 7 -33.97 -2.39 -1.83
CA THR A 7 -35.13 -1.60 -1.40
C THR A 7 -35.62 -1.93 0.02
N GLU A 8 -35.13 -3.02 0.61
CA GLU A 8 -35.48 -3.46 1.98
C GLU A 8 -34.95 -2.52 3.08
N TYR A 9 -33.96 -1.66 2.77
CA TYR A 9 -33.34 -0.72 3.74
C TYR A 9 -33.69 0.74 3.49
N SER A 10 -34.68 1.03 2.65
CA SER A 10 -35.02 2.39 2.23
C SER A 10 -35.52 3.33 3.34
N GLY A 11 -35.65 2.87 4.56
CA GLY A 11 -36.04 3.68 5.72
C GLY A 11 -34.97 3.79 6.82
N LEU A 12 -33.83 3.12 6.65
CA LEU A 12 -32.72 3.23 7.61
C LEU A 12 -31.82 4.42 7.26
N PRO A 13 -31.25 5.10 8.27
CA PRO A 13 -30.22 6.10 8.01
C PRO A 13 -29.02 5.43 7.32
N PRO A 14 -28.28 6.17 6.48
CA PRO A 14 -27.06 5.64 5.85
C PRO A 14 -26.11 5.11 6.94
N ALA A 15 -25.42 4.01 6.65
CA ALA A 15 -24.41 3.48 7.57
C ALA A 15 -23.38 4.56 7.88
N PRO A 16 -23.03 4.78 9.16
CA PRO A 16 -22.10 5.83 9.54
C PRO A 16 -20.69 5.53 8.98
N GLY A 17 -20.06 6.57 8.43
CA GLY A 17 -18.66 6.54 8.01
C GLY A 17 -18.41 5.87 6.66
N MET A 18 -17.21 6.14 6.13
CA MET A 18 -16.67 5.52 4.93
C MET A 18 -16.04 4.15 5.27
N ARG A 19 -16.08 3.20 4.36
CA ARG A 19 -15.56 1.85 4.56
C ARG A 19 -14.48 1.54 3.53
N ILE A 20 -13.35 1.02 4.00
CA ILE A 20 -12.23 0.61 3.17
C ILE A 20 -12.11 -0.92 3.24
N GLY A 21 -12.21 -1.60 2.11
CA GLY A 21 -11.89 -3.02 1.98
C GLY A 21 -10.39 -3.20 1.75
N MET A 22 -9.74 -4.05 2.54
CA MET A 22 -8.29 -4.27 2.52
C MET A 22 -7.98 -5.74 2.20
N LEU A 23 -7.64 -6.05 0.95
CA LEU A 23 -7.14 -7.38 0.56
C LEU A 23 -5.74 -7.58 1.11
N THR A 24 -5.53 -8.65 1.87
CA THR A 24 -4.35 -8.85 2.70
C THR A 24 -3.70 -10.22 2.45
N PRO A 25 -2.37 -10.30 2.28
CA PRO A 25 -1.65 -11.57 2.29
C PRO A 25 -1.94 -12.38 3.55
N SER A 26 -2.24 -13.68 3.43
CA SER A 26 -2.66 -14.53 4.55
C SER A 26 -1.67 -14.60 5.71
N SER A 27 -0.38 -14.45 5.43
CA SER A 27 0.70 -14.50 6.43
C SER A 27 1.14 -13.10 6.92
N ASN A 28 0.47 -12.02 6.47
CA ASN A 28 0.77 -10.67 6.95
C ASN A 28 0.17 -10.45 8.35
N THR A 29 0.99 -9.99 9.29
CA THR A 29 0.59 -9.72 10.68
C THR A 29 0.83 -8.27 11.10
N VAL A 30 1.33 -7.43 10.19
CA VAL A 30 1.68 -6.03 10.42
C VAL A 30 0.59 -5.09 9.91
N LEU A 31 0.04 -5.38 8.73
CA LEU A 31 -0.86 -4.48 8.03
C LEU A 31 -2.08 -4.06 8.86
N GLU A 32 -2.85 -5.03 9.36
CA GLU A 32 -4.11 -4.75 10.08
C GLU A 32 -3.90 -3.91 11.34
N PRO A 33 -2.99 -4.29 12.28
CA PRO A 33 -2.78 -3.48 13.49
C PRO A 33 -2.23 -2.09 13.18
N LEU A 34 -1.31 -1.95 12.20
CA LEU A 34 -0.73 -0.65 11.90
C LEU A 34 -1.67 0.24 11.08
N THR A 35 -2.49 -0.33 10.18
CA THR A 35 -3.55 0.43 9.52
C THR A 35 -4.54 0.99 10.55
N ASN A 36 -4.99 0.16 11.50
CA ASN A 36 -5.90 0.60 12.57
C ASN A 36 -5.26 1.68 13.47
N ALA A 37 -3.97 1.54 13.78
CA ALA A 37 -3.24 2.55 14.55
C ALA A 37 -3.14 3.89 13.81
N LEU A 38 -2.81 3.88 12.52
CA LEU A 38 -2.80 5.08 11.68
C LEU A 38 -4.18 5.72 11.56
N MET A 39 -5.25 4.91 11.48
CA MET A 39 -6.62 5.39 11.33
C MET A 39 -7.26 5.86 12.64
N ALA A 40 -6.61 5.68 13.80
CA ALA A 40 -7.18 6.07 15.09
C ALA A 40 -7.73 7.53 15.13
N PRO A 41 -7.07 8.55 14.51
CA PRO A 41 -7.61 9.91 14.44
C PRO A 41 -8.88 10.04 13.57
N LEU A 42 -9.18 9.06 12.72
CA LEU A 42 -10.38 9.02 11.87
C LEU A 42 -11.49 8.12 12.43
N ALA A 43 -11.36 7.68 13.70
CA ALA A 43 -12.34 6.78 14.32
C ALA A 43 -13.77 7.34 14.23
N GLY A 44 -14.72 6.51 13.81
CA GLY A 44 -16.11 6.92 13.57
C GLY A 44 -16.38 7.58 12.21
N GLN A 45 -15.34 7.99 11.47
CA GLN A 45 -15.46 8.56 10.13
C GLN A 45 -15.13 7.53 9.05
N VAL A 46 -14.08 6.74 9.27
CA VAL A 46 -13.60 5.70 8.35
C VAL A 46 -13.36 4.41 9.11
N SER A 47 -13.69 3.27 8.50
CA SER A 47 -13.39 1.94 9.03
C SER A 47 -12.68 1.09 7.97
N ALA A 48 -11.78 0.19 8.41
CA ALA A 48 -11.09 -0.78 7.56
C ALA A 48 -11.61 -2.20 7.82
N HIS A 49 -11.87 -2.92 6.75
CA HIS A 49 -12.35 -4.30 6.73
C HIS A 49 -11.36 -5.16 5.95
N PHE A 50 -10.87 -6.27 6.53
CA PHE A 50 -9.77 -7.04 5.96
C PHE A 50 -10.24 -8.39 5.42
N GLY A 51 -9.95 -8.68 4.16
CA GLY A 51 -10.13 -9.98 3.51
C GLY A 51 -8.77 -10.60 3.20
N ARG A 52 -8.59 -11.91 3.48
CA ARG A 52 -7.31 -12.59 3.30
C ARG A 52 -7.35 -13.61 2.18
N PHE A 53 -6.24 -13.72 1.45
CA PHE A 53 -6.00 -14.83 0.53
C PHE A 53 -4.55 -15.31 0.65
N ARG A 54 -4.25 -16.50 0.14
CA ARG A 54 -2.98 -17.19 0.42
C ARG A 54 -1.79 -16.54 -0.27
N VAL A 55 -0.87 -15.98 0.51
CA VAL A 55 0.47 -15.55 0.10
C VAL A 55 1.44 -15.87 1.25
N THR A 56 2.47 -16.69 0.99
CA THR A 56 3.41 -17.15 2.03
C THR A 56 4.88 -16.94 1.67
N HIS A 57 5.25 -16.94 0.39
CA HIS A 57 6.63 -16.80 -0.07
C HIS A 57 6.74 -15.75 -1.17
N ILE A 58 7.85 -15.02 -1.16
CA ILE A 58 8.18 -14.02 -2.18
C ILE A 58 9.49 -14.42 -2.86
N SER A 59 9.42 -14.68 -4.17
CA SER A 59 10.58 -14.94 -5.04
C SER A 59 10.18 -14.69 -6.49
N LEU A 60 11.16 -14.64 -7.41
CA LEU A 60 10.90 -14.54 -8.86
C LEU A 60 10.49 -15.87 -9.51
N GLY A 61 10.45 -16.98 -8.75
CA GLY A 61 10.07 -18.30 -9.26
C GLY A 61 8.60 -18.37 -9.68
N ALA A 62 8.30 -19.18 -10.71
CA ALA A 62 6.95 -19.34 -11.24
C ALA A 62 5.92 -19.76 -10.17
N THR A 63 6.29 -20.69 -9.26
CA THR A 63 5.41 -21.15 -8.17
C THR A 63 5.06 -20.03 -7.20
N SER A 64 6.02 -19.14 -6.84
CA SER A 64 5.75 -17.99 -5.98
C SER A 64 4.86 -16.97 -6.68
N ASN A 65 5.03 -16.76 -7.99
CA ASN A 65 4.22 -15.83 -8.75
C ASN A 65 2.77 -16.31 -8.96
N GLN A 66 2.52 -17.62 -8.94
CA GLN A 66 1.15 -18.17 -8.99
C GLN A 66 0.26 -17.78 -7.81
N GLN A 67 0.84 -17.41 -6.64
CA GLN A 67 0.08 -16.91 -5.50
C GLN A 67 -0.63 -15.57 -5.80
N PHE A 68 -0.21 -14.86 -6.84
CA PHE A 68 -0.82 -13.62 -7.31
C PHE A 68 -1.76 -13.84 -8.50
N SER A 69 -2.29 -15.07 -8.68
CA SER A 69 -3.36 -15.34 -9.63
C SER A 69 -4.64 -14.59 -9.22
N LEU A 70 -5.45 -14.20 -10.21
CA LEU A 70 -6.61 -13.34 -9.99
C LEU A 70 -7.70 -14.00 -9.14
N ASP A 71 -8.02 -15.29 -9.39
CA ASP A 71 -9.19 -15.92 -8.80
C ASP A 71 -9.24 -15.86 -7.26
N PRO A 72 -8.19 -16.27 -6.49
CA PRO A 72 -8.22 -16.18 -5.03
C PRO A 72 -8.32 -14.75 -4.52
N ILE A 73 -7.80 -13.77 -5.27
CA ILE A 73 -7.88 -12.35 -4.90
C ILE A 73 -9.30 -11.84 -5.12
N LEU A 74 -9.92 -12.22 -6.25
CA LEU A 74 -11.30 -11.83 -6.59
C LEU A 74 -12.31 -12.49 -5.65
N ASP A 75 -12.13 -13.75 -5.25
CA ASP A 75 -12.97 -14.41 -4.27
C ASP A 75 -12.94 -13.69 -2.90
N ALA A 76 -11.75 -13.24 -2.48
CA ALA A 76 -11.63 -12.43 -1.27
C ALA A 76 -12.24 -11.02 -1.43
N ALA A 77 -12.20 -10.45 -2.64
CA ALA A 77 -12.83 -9.17 -2.94
C ALA A 77 -14.36 -9.26 -2.92
N ASP A 78 -14.95 -10.37 -3.40
CA ASP A 78 -16.40 -10.63 -3.32
C ASP A 78 -16.88 -10.60 -1.86
N LEU A 79 -16.16 -11.28 -0.96
CA LEU A 79 -16.50 -11.29 0.47
C LEU A 79 -16.38 -9.91 1.12
N LEU A 80 -15.39 -9.09 0.69
CA LEU A 80 -15.28 -7.72 1.15
C LEU A 80 -16.41 -6.84 0.61
N ALA A 81 -16.87 -7.10 -0.61
CA ALA A 81 -17.95 -6.33 -1.23
C ALA A 81 -19.28 -6.45 -0.47
N ASP A 82 -19.53 -7.57 0.26
CA ASP A 82 -20.69 -7.75 1.13
C ASP A 82 -20.77 -6.71 2.27
N ALA A 83 -19.62 -6.11 2.65
CA ALA A 83 -19.57 -5.02 3.63
C ALA A 83 -19.85 -3.63 3.00
N TYR A 84 -20.14 -3.56 1.70
CA TYR A 84 -20.36 -2.33 0.94
C TYR A 84 -19.25 -1.29 1.14
N PRO A 85 -17.97 -1.63 0.87
CA PRO A 85 -16.89 -0.67 0.98
C PRO A 85 -16.95 0.39 -0.13
N ASP A 86 -16.44 1.58 0.16
CA ASP A 86 -16.36 2.69 -0.79
C ASP A 86 -15.13 2.55 -1.73
N VAL A 87 -14.15 1.75 -1.31
CA VAL A 87 -12.98 1.35 -2.08
C VAL A 87 -12.46 -0.01 -1.59
N ILE A 88 -11.93 -0.84 -2.50
CA ILE A 88 -11.19 -2.06 -2.18
C ILE A 88 -9.74 -1.87 -2.61
N ALA A 89 -8.77 -2.10 -1.69
CA ALA A 89 -7.36 -1.98 -1.99
C ALA A 89 -6.62 -3.32 -1.85
N TRP A 90 -5.78 -3.63 -2.82
CA TRP A 90 -4.77 -4.67 -2.71
C TRP A 90 -3.56 -4.17 -1.91
N ASN A 91 -3.35 -4.73 -0.73
CA ASN A 91 -2.25 -4.42 0.16
C ASN A 91 -1.03 -5.30 -0.14
N GLY A 92 -0.54 -5.23 -1.34
CA GLY A 92 0.63 -5.97 -1.79
C GLY A 92 1.53 -5.14 -2.68
N THR A 93 2.79 -5.50 -2.67
CA THR A 93 3.84 -4.80 -3.41
C THR A 93 4.35 -5.59 -4.61
N SER A 94 3.67 -6.69 -4.98
CA SER A 94 4.10 -7.60 -6.04
C SER A 94 4.26 -6.93 -7.41
N ALA A 95 3.46 -5.94 -7.73
CA ALA A 95 3.57 -5.20 -9.00
C ALA A 95 4.91 -4.46 -9.12
N SER A 96 5.61 -4.15 -8.01
CA SER A 96 6.91 -3.52 -8.08
C SER A 96 7.96 -4.39 -8.77
N TRP A 97 7.84 -5.74 -8.72
CA TRP A 97 8.72 -6.65 -9.45
C TRP A 97 8.04 -7.41 -10.61
N LEU A 98 6.71 -7.64 -10.54
CA LEU A 98 5.97 -8.28 -11.63
C LEU A 98 5.72 -7.33 -12.81
N GLY A 99 5.83 -6.03 -12.58
CA GLY A 99 5.51 -4.95 -13.50
C GLY A 99 4.21 -4.24 -13.12
N PHE A 100 4.19 -2.92 -13.22
CA PHE A 100 3.11 -2.05 -12.70
C PHE A 100 1.74 -2.35 -13.31
N ALA A 101 1.70 -2.70 -14.59
CA ALA A 101 0.47 -3.09 -15.28
C ALA A 101 -0.25 -4.31 -14.65
N SER A 102 0.41 -5.09 -13.76
CA SER A 102 -0.24 -6.19 -13.04
C SER A 102 -1.27 -5.67 -12.04
N ASP A 103 -0.97 -4.61 -11.33
CA ASP A 103 -1.90 -4.00 -10.37
C ASP A 103 -3.01 -3.20 -11.09
N ASP A 104 -2.70 -2.57 -12.24
CA ASP A 104 -3.74 -1.91 -13.05
C ASP A 104 -4.80 -2.92 -13.51
N ARG A 105 -4.36 -4.09 -14.00
CA ARG A 105 -5.28 -5.19 -14.38
C ARG A 105 -6.04 -5.74 -13.19
N LEU A 106 -5.39 -5.91 -12.06
CA LEU A 106 -6.03 -6.38 -10.83
C LEU A 106 -7.10 -5.41 -10.34
N CYS A 107 -6.79 -4.12 -10.29
CA CYS A 107 -7.75 -3.08 -9.90
C CYS A 107 -8.96 -3.03 -10.85
N ALA A 108 -8.72 -3.16 -12.16
CA ALA A 108 -9.79 -3.24 -13.15
C ALA A 108 -10.67 -4.48 -12.93
N ALA A 109 -10.08 -5.66 -12.69
CA ALA A 109 -10.81 -6.90 -12.46
C ALA A 109 -11.64 -6.85 -11.15
N ILE A 110 -11.08 -6.28 -10.07
CA ILE A 110 -11.83 -6.09 -8.80
C ILE A 110 -13.02 -5.16 -9.05
N THR A 111 -12.82 -4.05 -9.76
CA THR A 111 -13.89 -3.09 -10.04
C THR A 111 -14.97 -3.72 -10.93
N GLU A 112 -14.59 -4.47 -11.95
CA GLU A 112 -15.53 -5.19 -12.83
C GLU A 112 -16.35 -6.22 -12.05
N ARG A 113 -15.70 -7.01 -11.17
CA ARG A 113 -16.31 -8.09 -10.41
C ARG A 113 -17.26 -7.59 -9.33
N THR A 114 -16.85 -6.55 -8.57
CA THR A 114 -17.56 -6.10 -7.36
C THR A 114 -18.39 -4.84 -7.56
N GLY A 115 -18.15 -4.07 -8.62
CA GLY A 115 -18.71 -2.73 -8.81
C GLY A 115 -18.10 -1.65 -7.90
N VAL A 116 -17.11 -2.01 -7.06
CA VAL A 116 -16.43 -1.11 -6.13
C VAL A 116 -15.15 -0.58 -6.74
N ARG A 117 -14.85 0.71 -6.55
CA ARG A 117 -13.56 1.29 -6.98
C ARG A 117 -12.40 0.53 -6.32
N ALA A 118 -11.35 0.27 -7.10
CA ALA A 118 -10.19 -0.44 -6.58
C ALA A 118 -8.90 0.38 -6.64
N SER A 119 -7.97 0.07 -5.74
CA SER A 119 -6.62 0.61 -5.68
C SER A 119 -5.64 -0.48 -5.26
N SER A 120 -4.35 -0.17 -5.26
CA SER A 120 -3.31 -1.02 -4.68
C SER A 120 -2.21 -0.20 -4.04
N THR A 121 -1.36 -0.87 -3.25
CA THR A 121 -0.16 -0.24 -2.70
C THR A 121 0.71 0.39 -3.79
N ILE A 122 0.96 -0.33 -4.89
CA ILE A 122 1.89 0.15 -5.93
C ILE A 122 1.23 1.19 -6.83
N VAL A 123 -0.06 1.10 -7.13
CA VAL A 123 -0.80 2.16 -7.82
C VAL A 123 -0.73 3.47 -7.01
N ALA A 124 -0.97 3.40 -5.69
CA ALA A 124 -0.90 4.55 -4.80
C ALA A 124 0.53 5.10 -4.67
N LEU A 125 1.55 4.22 -4.55
CA LEU A 125 2.96 4.62 -4.49
C LEU A 125 3.39 5.36 -5.76
N ASN A 126 3.10 4.80 -6.93
CA ASN A 126 3.45 5.41 -8.21
C ASN A 126 2.73 6.76 -8.42
N ARG A 127 1.51 6.90 -7.89
CA ARG A 127 0.76 8.16 -7.88
C ARG A 127 1.44 9.20 -6.99
N LEU A 128 1.85 8.84 -5.76
CA LEU A 128 2.59 9.71 -4.85
C LEU A 128 3.93 10.15 -5.45
N LEU A 129 4.71 9.21 -6.01
CA LEU A 129 5.99 9.53 -6.64
C LEU A 129 5.84 10.57 -7.75
N ARG A 130 4.77 10.49 -8.56
CA ARG A 130 4.45 11.49 -9.58
C ARG A 130 4.04 12.84 -8.99
N LEU A 131 3.13 12.85 -8.01
CA LEU A 131 2.63 14.07 -7.37
C LEU A 131 3.75 14.85 -6.65
N MET A 132 4.75 14.13 -6.15
CA MET A 132 5.90 14.69 -5.46
C MET A 132 7.09 14.97 -6.39
N ASP A 133 6.95 14.74 -7.71
CA ASP A 133 8.02 14.84 -8.74
C ASP A 133 9.30 14.10 -8.36
N VAL A 134 9.17 12.90 -7.78
CA VAL A 134 10.31 12.07 -7.37
C VAL A 134 11.04 11.53 -8.61
N ARG A 135 12.33 11.79 -8.71
CA ARG A 135 13.24 11.29 -9.75
C ARG A 135 14.31 10.38 -9.19
N LYS A 136 14.71 10.61 -7.95
CA LYS A 136 15.73 9.85 -7.22
C LYS A 136 15.09 9.16 -6.02
N LEU A 137 15.11 7.84 -6.02
CA LEU A 137 14.47 7.01 -5.00
C LEU A 137 15.51 6.31 -4.14
N GLY A 138 15.36 6.37 -2.80
CA GLY A 138 15.97 5.44 -1.86
C GLY A 138 15.05 4.25 -1.67
N LEU A 139 15.52 3.01 -1.85
CA LEU A 139 14.68 1.82 -1.79
C LEU A 139 15.03 0.94 -0.59
N VAL A 140 14.04 0.64 0.25
CA VAL A 140 14.16 -0.24 1.43
C VAL A 140 13.16 -1.39 1.30
N THR A 141 13.65 -2.64 1.36
CA THR A 141 12.78 -3.84 1.26
C THR A 141 13.28 -4.98 2.14
N PRO A 142 12.46 -5.99 2.43
CA PRO A 142 12.93 -7.22 3.08
C PRO A 142 13.43 -8.27 2.07
N TYR A 143 13.22 -8.07 0.77
CA TYR A 143 13.33 -9.07 -0.29
C TYR A 143 14.77 -9.48 -0.57
N THR A 144 14.91 -10.51 -1.42
CA THR A 144 16.19 -11.00 -1.95
C THR A 144 16.75 -10.04 -3.00
N GLN A 145 18.06 -10.14 -3.24
CA GLN A 145 18.78 -9.27 -4.16
C GLN A 145 18.20 -9.27 -5.58
N ASP A 146 17.76 -10.44 -6.07
CA ASP A 146 17.16 -10.58 -7.42
C ASP A 146 15.81 -9.86 -7.53
N VAL A 147 14.94 -9.97 -6.50
CA VAL A 147 13.70 -9.21 -6.41
C VAL A 147 13.99 -7.70 -6.31
N GLN A 148 14.95 -7.31 -5.48
CA GLN A 148 15.40 -5.93 -5.33
C GLN A 148 15.84 -5.34 -6.68
N HIS A 149 16.71 -6.03 -7.40
CA HIS A 149 17.16 -5.59 -8.73
C HIS A 149 16.01 -5.46 -9.73
N ARG A 150 15.02 -6.35 -9.65
CA ARG A 150 13.85 -6.28 -10.52
C ARG A 150 12.99 -5.05 -10.22
N ILE A 151 12.79 -4.72 -8.94
CA ILE A 151 12.10 -3.50 -8.52
C ILE A 151 12.83 -2.26 -9.07
N MET A 152 14.13 -2.17 -8.84
CA MET A 152 14.96 -1.04 -9.31
C MET A 152 14.84 -0.85 -10.82
N ARG A 153 14.87 -1.97 -11.59
CA ARG A 153 14.73 -1.92 -13.04
C ARG A 153 13.37 -1.37 -13.46
N ASN A 154 12.27 -1.86 -12.85
CA ASN A 154 10.93 -1.40 -13.19
C ASN A 154 10.75 0.10 -12.89
N TYR A 155 11.34 0.63 -11.82
CA TYR A 155 11.34 2.07 -11.55
C TYR A 155 12.19 2.85 -12.54
N SER A 156 13.36 2.33 -12.93
CA SER A 156 14.21 2.93 -13.97
C SER A 156 13.47 3.03 -15.32
N ASP A 157 12.69 2.00 -15.68
CA ASP A 157 11.91 1.97 -16.94
C ASP A 157 10.85 3.09 -17.01
N ILE A 158 10.43 3.64 -15.87
CA ILE A 158 9.52 4.80 -15.79
C ILE A 158 10.22 6.12 -15.43
N GLY A 159 11.55 6.16 -15.52
CA GLY A 159 12.35 7.38 -15.33
C GLY A 159 12.63 7.74 -13.87
N ILE A 160 12.50 6.79 -12.93
CA ILE A 160 12.86 6.98 -11.51
C ILE A 160 14.13 6.19 -11.22
N GLU A 161 15.22 6.91 -10.93
CA GLU A 161 16.50 6.31 -10.58
C GLU A 161 16.53 5.86 -9.12
N THR A 162 16.82 4.59 -8.85
CA THR A 162 17.14 4.14 -7.49
C THR A 162 18.60 4.50 -7.17
N VAL A 163 18.81 5.60 -6.46
CA VAL A 163 20.16 6.12 -6.15
C VAL A 163 20.86 5.39 -5.01
N SER A 164 20.10 4.73 -4.15
CA SER A 164 20.61 3.87 -3.08
C SER A 164 19.57 2.87 -2.65
N GLU A 165 20.00 1.69 -2.17
CA GLU A 165 19.12 0.63 -1.74
C GLU A 165 19.63 -0.07 -0.47
N ALA A 166 18.70 -0.70 0.25
CA ALA A 166 18.98 -1.61 1.36
C ALA A 166 17.92 -2.70 1.40
N HIS A 167 18.34 -3.96 1.56
CA HIS A 167 17.44 -5.10 1.67
C HIS A 167 17.87 -6.08 2.77
N CYS A 168 17.01 -7.07 3.09
CA CYS A 168 17.24 -8.02 4.18
C CYS A 168 17.52 -9.45 3.70
N ASP A 169 17.38 -9.73 2.41
CA ASP A 169 17.60 -11.03 1.77
C ASP A 169 16.69 -12.15 2.33
N LEU A 170 15.41 -11.84 2.55
CA LEU A 170 14.39 -12.74 3.08
C LEU A 170 13.42 -13.19 1.99
N THR A 171 12.89 -14.42 2.09
CA THR A 171 11.92 -15.00 1.16
C THR A 171 10.58 -15.34 1.80
N GLU A 172 10.56 -15.69 3.08
CA GLU A 172 9.35 -16.05 3.80
C GLU A 172 8.58 -14.79 4.22
N ASN A 173 7.35 -14.64 3.74
CA ASN A 173 6.56 -13.42 4.00
C ASN A 173 6.33 -13.17 5.50
N PHE A 174 6.14 -14.24 6.30
CA PHE A 174 5.99 -14.09 7.76
C PHE A 174 7.28 -13.55 8.41
N ALA A 175 8.47 -13.88 7.88
CA ALA A 175 9.74 -13.40 8.45
C ALA A 175 9.91 -11.88 8.34
N PHE A 176 9.23 -11.21 7.40
CA PHE A 176 9.33 -9.77 7.19
C PHE A 176 8.86 -8.96 8.41
N CYS A 177 7.86 -9.46 9.16
CA CYS A 177 7.38 -8.81 10.38
C CYS A 177 8.39 -8.82 11.53
N ARG A 178 9.45 -9.65 11.44
CA ARG A 178 10.53 -9.74 12.42
C ARG A 178 11.63 -8.72 12.18
N VAL A 179 11.65 -8.04 11.03
CA VAL A 179 12.57 -6.91 10.80
C VAL A 179 12.19 -5.82 11.78
N THR A 180 13.10 -5.49 12.70
CA THR A 180 12.83 -4.53 13.77
C THR A 180 12.74 -3.12 13.23
N GLU A 181 12.03 -2.25 13.93
CA GLU A 181 11.93 -0.82 13.62
C GLU A 181 13.32 -0.16 13.56
N ASP A 182 14.22 -0.50 14.49
CA ASP A 182 15.61 -0.04 14.47
C ASP A 182 16.34 -0.47 13.20
N ARG A 183 16.13 -1.70 12.72
CA ARG A 183 16.74 -2.17 11.49
C ARG A 183 16.20 -1.41 10.28
N ILE A 184 14.91 -1.17 10.23
CA ILE A 184 14.28 -0.36 9.17
C ILE A 184 14.84 1.06 9.20
N ALA A 185 14.94 1.67 10.39
CA ALA A 185 15.53 3.00 10.55
C ALA A 185 16.99 3.07 10.08
N GLN A 186 17.81 2.06 10.42
CA GLN A 186 19.20 1.97 9.92
C GLN A 186 19.25 1.88 8.39
N MET A 187 18.36 1.10 7.78
CA MET A 187 18.27 0.98 6.32
C MET A 187 17.88 2.32 5.68
N CYS A 188 16.90 3.03 6.25
CA CYS A 188 16.52 4.38 5.79
C CYS A 188 17.67 5.38 5.92
N ARG A 189 18.41 5.39 7.04
CA ARG A 189 19.58 6.25 7.22
C ARG A 189 20.69 5.93 6.21
N LYS A 190 20.90 4.65 5.89
CA LYS A 190 21.87 4.23 4.87
C LYS A 190 21.51 4.82 3.51
N VAL A 191 20.25 4.63 3.06
CA VAL A 191 19.85 5.10 1.72
C VAL A 191 19.75 6.62 1.63
N ALA A 192 19.47 7.30 2.73
CA ALA A 192 19.42 8.76 2.82
C ALA A 192 20.75 9.44 2.49
N GLN A 193 21.89 8.74 2.67
CA GLN A 193 23.22 9.29 2.35
C GLN A 193 23.39 9.66 0.87
N ALA A 194 22.66 9.00 -0.02
CA ALA A 194 22.63 9.32 -1.46
C ALA A 194 21.72 10.50 -1.80
N LYS A 195 21.06 11.12 -0.80
CA LYS A 195 20.16 12.27 -0.95
C LYS A 195 19.06 12.03 -1.99
N PRO A 196 18.24 10.97 -1.83
CA PRO A 196 17.10 10.75 -2.69
C PRO A 196 16.02 11.83 -2.46
N ASP A 197 15.12 12.00 -3.43
CA ASP A 197 13.95 12.88 -3.30
C ASP A 197 12.91 12.31 -2.34
N ALA A 198 12.84 10.96 -2.26
CA ALA A 198 12.02 10.20 -1.30
C ALA A 198 12.65 8.84 -1.00
N ILE A 199 12.29 8.26 0.15
CA ILE A 199 12.62 6.87 0.50
C ILE A 199 11.33 6.06 0.47
N ALA A 200 11.31 4.94 -0.27
CA ALA A 200 10.19 4.00 -0.26
C ALA A 200 10.54 2.74 0.57
N ILE A 201 9.69 2.42 1.57
CA ILE A 201 9.72 1.14 2.28
C ILE A 201 8.68 0.24 1.58
N VAL A 202 9.17 -0.64 0.69
CA VAL A 202 8.31 -1.44 -0.19
C VAL A 202 8.09 -2.83 0.40
N CYS A 203 7.21 -2.90 1.38
CA CYS A 203 6.62 -4.13 1.93
C CYS A 203 5.55 -3.80 2.96
N THR A 204 4.34 -4.35 2.82
CA THR A 204 3.24 -4.14 3.79
C THR A 204 3.36 -5.01 5.05
N ASN A 205 4.35 -5.92 5.12
CA ASN A 205 4.61 -6.74 6.30
C ASN A 205 5.89 -6.33 7.05
N MET A 206 6.35 -5.06 6.87
CA MET A 206 7.41 -4.42 7.65
C MET A 206 6.80 -3.36 8.57
N ARG A 207 7.37 -3.19 9.78
CA ARG A 207 6.84 -2.27 10.81
C ARG A 207 7.34 -0.83 10.63
N GLY A 208 7.24 -0.30 9.40
CA GLY A 208 7.70 1.05 9.05
C GLY A 208 6.82 2.21 9.53
N PRO A 209 5.47 2.12 9.47
CA PRO A 209 4.63 3.31 9.60
C PRO A 209 4.86 4.15 10.86
N MET A 210 5.10 3.48 11.99
CA MET A 210 5.18 4.17 13.29
C MET A 210 6.49 4.94 13.53
N ILE A 211 7.52 4.69 12.70
CA ILE A 211 8.81 5.38 12.79
C ILE A 211 8.99 6.44 11.70
N VAL A 212 8.06 6.55 10.75
CA VAL A 212 8.16 7.46 9.60
C VAL A 212 8.31 8.90 10.03
N SER A 213 7.45 9.41 10.92
CA SER A 213 7.42 10.80 11.32
C SER A 213 8.75 11.27 11.95
N GLU A 214 9.33 10.45 12.84
CA GLU A 214 10.61 10.73 13.47
C GLU A 214 11.77 10.70 12.45
N LEU A 215 11.78 9.70 11.56
CA LEU A 215 12.81 9.59 10.53
C LEU A 215 12.73 10.73 9.50
N GLU A 216 11.54 11.15 9.11
CA GLU A 216 11.35 12.30 8.23
C GLU A 216 11.85 13.61 8.87
N ALA A 217 11.64 13.77 10.19
CA ALA A 217 12.16 14.92 10.93
C ALA A 217 13.68 14.88 11.03
N GLU A 218 14.29 13.70 11.25
CA GLU A 218 15.73 13.49 11.32
C GLU A 218 16.42 13.68 9.97
N LEU A 219 15.88 13.07 8.90
CA LEU A 219 16.55 12.97 7.61
C LEU A 219 16.21 14.12 6.66
N GLY A 220 15.10 14.83 6.90
CA GLY A 220 14.59 15.86 6.01
C GLY A 220 13.99 15.33 4.70
N ILE A 221 13.91 14.02 4.53
CA ILE A 221 13.49 13.32 3.30
C ILE A 221 12.13 12.66 3.54
N PRO A 222 11.13 12.79 2.62
CA PRO A 222 9.87 12.07 2.70
C PRO A 222 10.07 10.54 2.70
N ILE A 223 9.33 9.82 3.54
CA ILE A 223 9.37 8.36 3.63
C ILE A 223 8.00 7.78 3.30
N LEU A 224 7.93 6.99 2.24
CA LEU A 224 6.72 6.38 1.71
C LEU A 224 6.65 4.91 2.16
N ASP A 225 6.07 4.68 3.34
CA ASP A 225 5.84 3.33 3.83
C ASP A 225 4.62 2.69 3.17
N SER A 226 4.72 1.43 2.76
CA SER A 226 3.69 0.72 1.99
C SER A 226 2.32 0.66 2.66
N VAL A 227 2.25 0.53 4.00
CA VAL A 227 0.96 0.51 4.72
C VAL A 227 0.31 1.88 4.68
N ALA A 228 1.08 2.92 5.00
CA ALA A 228 0.63 4.31 4.98
C ALA A 228 0.26 4.76 3.55
N VAL A 229 1.04 4.35 2.54
CA VAL A 229 0.78 4.60 1.11
C VAL A 229 -0.56 4.01 0.67
N THR A 230 -0.85 2.76 1.04
CA THR A 230 -2.14 2.14 0.69
C THR A 230 -3.30 2.88 1.36
N LEU A 231 -3.15 3.23 2.63
CA LEU A 231 -4.17 4.00 3.35
C LEU A 231 -4.40 5.35 2.68
N TRP A 232 -3.33 6.10 2.35
CA TRP A 232 -3.43 7.37 1.62
C TRP A 232 -4.19 7.20 0.28
N GLY A 233 -3.86 6.14 -0.48
CA GLY A 233 -4.52 5.84 -1.74
C GLY A 233 -6.02 5.61 -1.58
N CYS A 234 -6.41 4.85 -0.56
CA CYS A 234 -7.82 4.62 -0.23
C CYS A 234 -8.53 5.93 0.16
N LEU A 235 -7.97 6.67 1.11
CA LEU A 235 -8.56 7.93 1.60
C LEU A 235 -8.70 8.96 0.49
N THR A 236 -7.71 9.08 -0.40
CA THR A 236 -7.78 9.94 -1.59
C THR A 236 -8.89 9.48 -2.53
N THR A 237 -9.02 8.18 -2.79
CA THR A 237 -10.04 7.62 -3.69
C THR A 237 -11.46 7.89 -3.21
N ILE A 238 -11.68 7.89 -1.89
CA ILE A 238 -13.01 8.13 -1.29
C ILE A 238 -13.24 9.60 -0.92
N GLY A 239 -12.25 10.48 -1.11
CA GLY A 239 -12.34 11.90 -0.78
C GLY A 239 -12.37 12.21 0.72
N ALA A 240 -11.76 11.36 1.54
CA ALA A 240 -11.70 11.55 2.99
C ALA A 240 -10.74 12.68 3.37
N ASP A 241 -11.09 13.43 4.42
CA ASP A 241 -10.17 14.41 5.00
C ASP A 241 -9.05 13.71 5.79
N MET A 242 -7.81 13.97 5.39
CA MET A 242 -6.60 13.42 6.00
C MET A 242 -5.86 14.43 6.89
N SER A 243 -6.45 15.56 7.21
CA SER A 243 -5.77 16.64 7.97
C SER A 243 -5.29 16.17 9.34
N SER A 244 -6.06 15.30 10.00
CA SER A 244 -5.71 14.70 11.30
C SER A 244 -4.55 13.68 11.23
N LEU A 245 -4.15 13.22 10.02
CA LEU A 245 -3.05 12.29 9.80
C LEU A 245 -1.73 12.98 9.48
N SER A 246 -1.69 14.30 9.40
CA SER A 246 -0.50 15.10 9.01
C SER A 246 0.74 14.82 9.88
N SER A 247 0.55 14.43 11.14
CA SER A 247 1.62 14.03 12.06
C SER A 247 2.15 12.63 11.84
N SER A 248 1.47 11.80 11.03
CA SER A 248 1.86 10.40 10.78
C SER A 248 2.79 10.21 9.57
N GLY A 249 3.11 11.29 8.85
CA GLY A 249 4.01 11.30 7.72
C GLY A 249 3.63 12.35 6.67
N ARG A 250 4.64 12.88 5.97
CA ARG A 250 4.46 13.95 4.96
C ARG A 250 3.54 13.53 3.81
N LEU A 251 3.45 12.23 3.51
CA LEU A 251 2.57 11.72 2.46
C LEU A 251 1.10 12.09 2.70
N PHE A 252 0.63 12.19 3.96
CA PHE A 252 -0.75 12.57 4.26
C PHE A 252 -1.04 14.07 4.03
N MET A 253 -0.01 14.87 3.74
CA MET A 253 -0.17 16.28 3.33
C MET A 253 -0.24 16.44 1.80
N VAL A 254 0.10 15.39 1.03
CA VAL A 254 0.02 15.41 -0.43
C VAL A 254 -1.46 15.39 -0.85
N ARG A 255 -1.87 16.39 -1.64
CA ARG A 255 -3.22 16.50 -2.19
C ARG A 255 -3.17 16.41 -3.70
N GLU A 256 -4.16 15.76 -4.30
CA GLU A 256 -4.40 15.95 -5.72
C GLU A 256 -5.15 17.25 -5.93
N HIS A 257 -4.66 18.05 -6.86
CA HIS A 257 -5.47 19.08 -7.46
C HIS A 257 -6.37 18.40 -8.49
N PHE A 258 -7.63 18.20 -8.15
CA PHE A 258 -8.64 17.92 -9.17
C PHE A 258 -8.87 19.26 -9.86
N ASP A 259 -8.36 19.41 -11.09
CA ASP A 259 -8.80 20.51 -11.95
C ASP A 259 -10.31 20.36 -12.12
N ALA A 260 -11.04 21.37 -11.66
CA ALA A 260 -12.51 21.45 -11.64
C ALA A 260 -13.09 21.62 -13.06
#